data_4022820955cd05622b2f74e4ca1e052e
#
_entry.id   4022820955cd05622b2f74e4ca1e052e
#
_cell.length_a   1.000
_cell.length_b   1.000
_cell.length_c   1.000
_cell.angle_alpha   90.00
_cell.angle_beta   90.00
_cell.angle_gamma   90.00
#
_symmetry.space_group_name_H-M   'P 1'
#
loop_
_entity.id
_entity.type
_entity.pdbx_description
1 polymer ?
#
loop_
_entity_poly.entity_id
_entity_poly.type
_entity_poly.pdbx_seq_one_letter_code
_entity_poly.pdbx_strand_id
1 'polypeptide(L)'
;ELRYIDAITAGLKQGMQRYDNLVIMGQDIAEYGGAFKITDGFVTQFGKARVRNTPICESAIVGAGLGLSINGYKAVVEMQFADFVTCGFNQIVNNLAKTHYRWGEKADVVVRMPTGAGTAAGPFHSQSNEAWFFHVPGLKIVYPAFPDDAKGLLNESINDPNPVMYFEHKALYRSISGTVPEEYYTTEIGKAKLVRQGNDVSIISYGLGVHWAMDVLDKNPSISADLVDLRTLLPWDRETVL
;
A
#
# COMPACT_ATOMS: atom_id res chain seq x y z
N GLU A 1 8.47 17.96 -6.94
CA GLU A 1 7.63 16.93 -7.55
C GLU A 1 8.30 15.56 -7.43
N LEU A 2 7.51 14.51 -7.17
CA LEU A 2 7.96 13.12 -7.15
C LEU A 2 7.07 12.26 -8.04
N ARG A 3 7.66 11.24 -8.68
CA ARG A 3 6.87 10.17 -9.27
C ARG A 3 6.20 9.36 -8.16
N TYR A 4 5.12 8.67 -8.49
CA TYR A 4 4.39 7.82 -7.53
C TYR A 4 5.31 6.81 -6.82
N ILE A 5 6.20 6.15 -7.56
CA ILE A 5 7.16 5.20 -6.99
C ILE A 5 8.18 5.87 -6.06
N ASP A 6 8.64 7.09 -6.41
CA ASP A 6 9.60 7.83 -5.59
C ASP A 6 8.97 8.34 -4.29
N ALA A 7 7.66 8.66 -4.33
CA ALA A 7 6.88 9.02 -3.14
C ALA A 7 6.76 7.83 -2.16
N ILE A 8 6.54 6.61 -2.67
CA ILE A 8 6.56 5.38 -1.85
C ILE A 8 7.94 5.17 -1.23
N THR A 9 9.01 5.31 -2.03
CA THR A 9 10.40 5.22 -1.53
C THR A 9 10.66 6.25 -0.42
N ALA A 10 10.20 7.49 -0.60
CA ALA A 10 10.36 8.55 0.39
C ALA A 10 9.60 8.25 1.70
N GLY A 11 8.35 7.79 1.60
CA GLY A 11 7.56 7.38 2.76
C GLY A 11 8.21 6.24 3.54
N LEU A 12 8.63 5.19 2.83
CA LEU A 12 9.28 4.04 3.43
C LEU A 12 10.60 4.42 4.11
N LYS A 13 11.40 5.30 3.48
CA LYS A 13 12.64 5.83 4.04
C LYS A 13 12.39 6.64 5.31
N GLN A 14 11.37 7.49 5.30
CA GLN A 14 10.99 8.28 6.49
C GLN A 14 10.48 7.38 7.63
N GLY A 15 9.73 6.34 7.33
CA GLY A 15 9.34 5.32 8.31
C GLY A 15 10.57 4.66 8.95
N MET A 16 11.56 4.25 8.15
CA MET A 16 12.81 3.66 8.64
C MET A 16 13.65 4.63 9.50
N GLN A 17 13.60 5.92 9.19
CA GLN A 17 14.28 6.96 9.99
C GLN A 17 13.56 7.26 11.29
N ARG A 18 12.22 7.16 11.30
CA ARG A 18 11.39 7.50 12.46
C ARG A 18 11.32 6.38 13.49
N TYR A 19 11.32 5.12 13.03
CA TYR A 19 11.13 3.95 13.86
C TYR A 19 12.37 3.05 13.83
N ASP A 20 13.18 3.07 14.87
CA ASP A 20 14.38 2.24 14.97
C ASP A 20 14.06 0.74 15.02
N ASN A 21 12.84 0.39 15.45
CA ASN A 21 12.30 -0.97 15.48
C ASN A 21 11.56 -1.38 14.21
N LEU A 22 11.57 -0.58 13.13
CA LEU A 22 10.97 -0.97 11.85
C LEU A 22 11.92 -1.87 11.07
N VAL A 23 11.41 -3.03 10.67
CA VAL A 23 12.10 -4.01 9.81
C VAL A 23 11.33 -4.12 8.49
N ILE A 24 12.06 -4.04 7.37
CA ILE A 24 11.54 -4.31 6.03
C ILE A 24 12.05 -5.67 5.58
N MET A 25 11.17 -6.54 5.06
CA MET A 25 11.58 -7.84 4.54
C MET A 25 10.80 -8.22 3.28
N GLY A 26 11.45 -8.95 2.40
CA GLY A 26 10.91 -9.42 1.14
C GLY A 26 11.99 -10.03 0.25
N GLN A 27 11.58 -10.45 -0.94
CA GLN A 27 12.49 -11.04 -1.92
C GLN A 27 13.28 -9.94 -2.62
N ASP A 28 14.61 -10.09 -2.66
CA ASP A 28 15.55 -9.19 -3.36
C ASP A 28 15.50 -7.72 -2.95
N ILE A 29 14.93 -7.38 -1.79
CA ILE A 29 14.75 -5.99 -1.36
C ILE A 29 16.01 -5.34 -0.79
N ALA A 30 17.02 -6.11 -0.37
CA ALA A 30 18.26 -5.59 0.24
C ALA A 30 19.24 -5.08 -0.82
N GLU A 31 20.18 -5.91 -1.23
CA GLU A 31 21.28 -5.51 -2.13
C GLU A 31 20.77 -5.16 -3.54
N TYR A 32 19.74 -5.84 -4.02
CA TYR A 32 19.17 -5.57 -5.35
C TYR A 32 18.20 -4.36 -5.34
N GLY A 33 17.63 -4.00 -4.18
CA GLY A 33 16.72 -2.86 -4.03
C GLY A 33 15.27 -3.11 -4.46
N GLY A 34 14.87 -4.38 -4.55
CA GLY A 34 13.53 -4.81 -4.96
C GLY A 34 13.32 -4.83 -6.47
N ALA A 35 12.26 -5.51 -6.92
CA ALA A 35 11.90 -5.64 -8.34
C ALA A 35 11.67 -4.29 -9.03
N PHE A 36 11.19 -3.30 -8.30
CA PHE A 36 10.89 -1.95 -8.79
C PHE A 36 11.86 -0.87 -8.32
N LYS A 37 12.91 -1.25 -7.56
CA LYS A 37 13.95 -0.34 -7.02
C LYS A 37 13.47 0.62 -5.94
N ILE A 38 12.41 0.28 -5.23
CA ILE A 38 11.84 1.10 -4.14
C ILE A 38 12.78 1.14 -2.93
N THR A 39 13.48 0.04 -2.64
CA THR A 39 14.38 -0.09 -1.49
C THR A 39 15.87 0.00 -1.87
N ASP A 40 16.17 0.55 -3.04
CA ASP A 40 17.56 0.70 -3.49
C ASP A 40 18.36 1.58 -2.52
N GLY A 41 19.56 1.09 -2.13
CA GLY A 41 20.42 1.75 -1.15
C GLY A 41 19.99 1.62 0.32
N PHE A 42 18.79 1.09 0.63
CA PHE A 42 18.30 0.99 2.02
C PHE A 42 19.18 0.09 2.89
N VAL A 43 19.65 -1.02 2.38
CA VAL A 43 20.51 -1.92 3.16
C VAL A 43 21.83 -1.26 3.56
N THR A 44 22.37 -0.38 2.71
CA THR A 44 23.56 0.41 3.01
C THR A 44 23.28 1.45 4.09
N GLN A 45 22.10 2.09 4.05
CA GLN A 45 21.73 3.14 4.99
C GLN A 45 21.27 2.60 6.34
N PHE A 46 20.49 1.53 6.37
CA PHE A 46 19.79 1.04 7.58
C PHE A 46 20.33 -0.31 8.11
N GLY A 47 21.21 -0.96 7.35
CA GLY A 47 21.83 -2.22 7.71
C GLY A 47 20.97 -3.46 7.46
N LYS A 48 21.65 -4.62 7.36
CA LYS A 48 21.03 -5.92 7.06
C LYS A 48 20.08 -6.42 8.17
N ALA A 49 20.23 -5.92 9.39
CA ALA A 49 19.32 -6.27 10.49
C ALA A 49 17.91 -5.73 10.27
N ARG A 50 17.80 -4.61 9.58
CA ARG A 50 16.53 -3.92 9.35
C ARG A 50 16.01 -4.01 7.90
N VAL A 51 16.86 -4.32 6.93
CA VAL A 51 16.49 -4.52 5.52
C VAL A 51 16.92 -5.92 5.12
N ARG A 52 15.95 -6.83 5.00
CA ARG A 52 16.23 -8.27 4.94
C ARG A 52 15.71 -8.90 3.65
N ASN A 53 16.61 -9.52 2.89
CA ASN A 53 16.21 -10.49 1.89
C ASN A 53 15.63 -11.73 2.54
N THR A 54 14.62 -12.30 1.91
CA THR A 54 14.04 -13.60 2.29
C THR A 54 14.15 -14.58 1.14
N PRO A 55 14.10 -15.89 1.41
CA PRO A 55 13.77 -16.88 0.39
C PRO A 55 12.38 -16.59 -0.23
N ILE A 56 12.10 -17.24 -1.36
CA ILE A 56 10.76 -17.23 -1.97
C ILE A 56 9.83 -18.10 -1.11
N CYS A 57 9.19 -17.43 -0.13
CA CYS A 57 8.26 -18.09 0.78
C CYS A 57 7.34 -17.05 1.44
N GLU A 58 6.30 -16.62 0.74
CA GLU A 58 5.41 -15.54 1.15
C GLU A 58 4.70 -15.82 2.47
N SER A 59 4.34 -17.08 2.71
CA SER A 59 3.76 -17.51 3.99
C SER A 59 4.72 -17.25 5.16
N ALA A 60 6.00 -17.60 5.01
CA ALA A 60 7.01 -17.34 6.03
C ALA A 60 7.30 -15.84 6.21
N ILE A 61 7.27 -15.06 5.12
CA ILE A 61 7.48 -13.61 5.16
C ILE A 61 6.39 -12.95 6.01
N VAL A 62 5.12 -13.26 5.75
CA VAL A 62 4.00 -12.72 6.52
C VAL A 62 4.02 -13.19 7.97
N GLY A 63 4.27 -14.50 8.19
CA GLY A 63 4.37 -15.07 9.53
C GLY A 63 5.51 -14.47 10.37
N ALA A 64 6.66 -14.23 9.74
CA ALA A 64 7.79 -13.55 10.39
C ALA A 64 7.46 -12.09 10.73
N GLY A 65 6.73 -11.38 9.85
CA GLY A 65 6.22 -10.03 10.11
C GLY A 65 5.34 -9.99 11.36
N LEU A 66 4.41 -10.94 11.50
CA LEU A 66 3.59 -11.06 12.72
C LEU A 66 4.45 -11.38 13.95
N GLY A 67 5.40 -12.30 13.83
CA GLY A 67 6.32 -12.63 14.92
C GLY A 67 7.15 -11.43 15.38
N LEU A 68 7.61 -10.59 14.46
CA LEU A 68 8.26 -9.31 14.78
C LEU A 68 7.34 -8.38 15.54
N SER A 69 6.09 -8.20 15.07
CA SER A 69 5.10 -7.34 15.73
C SER A 69 4.82 -7.77 17.17
N ILE A 70 4.60 -9.06 17.41
CA ILE A 70 4.40 -9.61 18.77
C ILE A 70 5.61 -9.33 19.69
N ASN A 71 6.81 -9.27 19.12
CA ASN A 71 8.05 -8.93 19.85
C ASN A 71 8.35 -7.42 19.91
N GLY A 72 7.38 -6.56 19.59
CA GLY A 72 7.51 -5.10 19.75
C GLY A 72 8.18 -4.38 18.58
N TYR A 73 8.37 -5.05 17.43
CA TYR A 73 8.84 -4.44 16.20
C TYR A 73 7.66 -4.01 15.33
N LYS A 74 7.92 -3.10 14.39
CA LYS A 74 7.07 -2.84 13.24
C LYS A 74 7.60 -3.60 12.04
N ALA A 75 6.73 -4.11 11.18
CA ALA A 75 7.15 -4.83 10.00
C ALA A 75 6.50 -4.29 8.73
N VAL A 76 7.30 -4.05 7.70
CA VAL A 76 6.82 -3.91 6.33
C VAL A 76 7.28 -5.14 5.57
N VAL A 77 6.34 -5.93 5.08
CA VAL A 77 6.62 -7.12 4.28
C VAL A 77 6.20 -6.88 2.84
N GLU A 78 7.10 -7.13 1.90
CA GLU A 78 6.83 -6.94 0.48
C GLU A 78 6.49 -8.28 -0.17
N MET A 79 5.33 -8.33 -0.82
CA MET A 79 5.07 -9.28 -1.88
C MET A 79 5.66 -8.70 -3.17
N GLN A 80 6.55 -9.42 -3.82
CA GLN A 80 7.22 -8.93 -5.04
C GLN A 80 6.21 -8.49 -6.12
N PHE A 81 5.10 -9.24 -6.21
CA PHE A 81 3.86 -8.91 -6.90
C PHE A 81 2.68 -9.35 -6.05
N ALA A 82 1.58 -8.59 -6.09
CA ALA A 82 0.35 -8.93 -5.36
C ALA A 82 -0.18 -10.33 -5.70
N ASP A 83 0.09 -10.81 -6.92
CA ASP A 83 -0.27 -12.14 -7.40
C ASP A 83 0.22 -13.25 -6.46
N PHE A 84 1.40 -13.09 -5.85
CA PHE A 84 2.02 -14.11 -4.98
C PHE A 84 1.48 -14.11 -3.56
N VAL A 85 0.63 -13.15 -3.20
CA VAL A 85 0.00 -13.10 -1.87
C VAL A 85 -0.84 -14.35 -1.58
N THR A 86 -1.27 -15.08 -2.63
CA THR A 86 -1.97 -16.37 -2.49
C THR A 86 -1.17 -17.38 -1.68
N CYS A 87 0.16 -17.38 -1.81
CA CYS A 87 1.03 -18.26 -1.01
C CYS A 87 1.06 -17.88 0.47
N GLY A 88 0.80 -16.61 0.81
CA GLY A 88 0.72 -16.09 2.18
C GLY A 88 -0.71 -15.95 2.71
N PHE A 89 -1.73 -16.31 1.94
CA PHE A 89 -3.13 -16.03 2.23
C PHE A 89 -3.57 -16.51 3.62
N ASN A 90 -3.24 -17.74 3.98
CA ASN A 90 -3.57 -18.29 5.30
C ASN A 90 -2.98 -17.46 6.44
N GLN A 91 -1.72 -17.00 6.32
CA GLN A 91 -1.09 -16.17 7.34
C GLN A 91 -1.77 -14.81 7.50
N ILE A 92 -2.28 -14.26 6.41
CA ILE A 92 -3.01 -12.99 6.43
C ILE A 92 -4.38 -13.17 7.07
N VAL A 93 -5.22 -14.08 6.52
CA VAL A 93 -6.64 -14.16 6.91
C VAL A 93 -6.88 -14.88 8.25
N ASN A 94 -6.00 -15.81 8.63
CA ASN A 94 -6.16 -16.57 9.87
C ASN A 94 -5.25 -16.10 11.01
N ASN A 95 -4.10 -15.51 10.71
CA ASN A 95 -3.17 -15.09 11.74
C ASN A 95 -3.15 -13.55 11.87
N LEU A 96 -2.71 -12.77 10.89
CA LEU A 96 -2.68 -11.31 11.01
C LEU A 96 -4.04 -10.72 11.39
N ALA A 97 -5.07 -11.05 10.62
CA ALA A 97 -6.40 -10.47 10.79
C ALA A 97 -7.04 -10.76 12.16
N LYS A 98 -6.72 -11.90 12.77
CA LYS A 98 -7.40 -12.39 13.97
C LYS A 98 -6.61 -12.23 15.27
N THR A 99 -5.31 -11.91 15.18
CA THR A 99 -4.42 -11.82 16.36
C THR A 99 -4.95 -10.83 17.39
N HIS A 100 -5.32 -9.62 16.98
CA HIS A 100 -5.85 -8.63 17.90
C HIS A 100 -7.19 -9.07 18.51
N TYR A 101 -8.12 -9.55 17.70
CA TYR A 101 -9.43 -10.00 18.16
C TYR A 101 -9.32 -11.17 19.16
N ARG A 102 -8.40 -12.10 18.90
CA ARG A 102 -8.27 -13.32 19.71
C ARG A 102 -7.49 -13.11 21.00
N TRP A 103 -6.44 -12.29 20.99
CA TRP A 103 -5.50 -12.17 22.11
C TRP A 103 -5.24 -10.74 22.58
N GLY A 104 -5.81 -9.72 21.91
CA GLY A 104 -5.54 -8.31 22.22
C GLY A 104 -4.17 -7.82 21.77
N GLU A 105 -3.38 -8.67 21.11
CA GLU A 105 -2.03 -8.35 20.69
C GLU A 105 -2.04 -7.47 19.42
N LYS A 106 -1.03 -6.65 19.27
CA LYS A 106 -0.81 -5.87 18.04
C LYS A 106 -0.44 -6.79 16.87
N ALA A 107 -0.85 -6.39 15.70
CA ALA A 107 -0.40 -6.98 14.43
C ALA A 107 0.12 -5.85 13.52
N ASP A 108 1.16 -5.19 13.95
CA ASP A 108 1.80 -3.98 13.41
C ASP A 108 2.58 -4.32 12.13
N VAL A 109 1.86 -4.74 11.11
CA VAL A 109 2.41 -5.28 9.86
C VAL A 109 1.75 -4.60 8.66
N VAL A 110 2.56 -4.00 7.80
CA VAL A 110 2.15 -3.54 6.47
C VAL A 110 2.55 -4.58 5.44
N VAL A 111 1.59 -5.08 4.67
CA VAL A 111 1.84 -5.97 3.52
C VAL A 111 1.78 -5.11 2.26
N ARG A 112 2.95 -4.76 1.71
CA ARG A 112 3.06 -4.01 0.45
C ARG A 112 2.90 -4.93 -0.75
N MET A 113 2.06 -4.50 -1.70
CA MET A 113 1.69 -5.33 -2.85
C MET A 113 1.62 -4.52 -4.15
N PRO A 114 2.67 -4.59 -4.99
CA PRO A 114 2.59 -4.10 -6.37
C PRO A 114 1.53 -4.89 -7.15
N THR A 115 0.43 -4.24 -7.53
CA THR A 115 -0.78 -4.86 -8.09
C THR A 115 -1.14 -4.33 -9.49
N GLY A 116 -2.08 -4.99 -10.15
CA GLY A 116 -2.66 -4.54 -11.40
C GLY A 116 -1.83 -4.83 -12.65
N ALA A 117 -2.45 -4.63 -13.81
CA ALA A 117 -1.82 -4.77 -15.12
C ALA A 117 -1.00 -3.52 -15.51
N GLY A 118 -0.43 -3.51 -16.71
CA GLY A 118 0.28 -2.36 -17.29
C GLY A 118 1.78 -2.57 -17.50
N THR A 119 2.35 -3.68 -17.02
CA THR A 119 3.77 -4.01 -17.21
C THR A 119 4.03 -5.06 -18.28
N ALA A 120 2.97 -5.56 -18.94
CA ALA A 120 3.03 -6.61 -19.96
C ALA A 120 3.72 -7.92 -19.51
N ALA A 121 3.65 -8.24 -18.22
CA ALA A 121 4.32 -9.41 -17.61
C ALA A 121 3.43 -10.68 -17.59
N GLY A 122 2.29 -10.65 -18.27
CA GLY A 122 1.37 -11.78 -18.38
C GLY A 122 0.47 -11.98 -17.16
N PRO A 123 -0.38 -13.03 -17.16
CA PRO A 123 -1.47 -13.19 -16.18
C PRO A 123 -0.99 -13.46 -14.76
N PHE A 124 0.21 -13.97 -14.56
CA PHE A 124 0.76 -14.27 -13.24
C PHE A 124 1.42 -13.06 -12.55
N HIS A 125 1.38 -11.87 -13.19
CA HIS A 125 1.97 -10.64 -12.67
C HIS A 125 1.07 -9.43 -12.92
N SER A 126 -0.22 -9.65 -13.15
CA SER A 126 -1.15 -8.58 -13.58
C SER A 126 -2.49 -8.59 -12.86
N GLN A 127 -2.61 -9.37 -11.78
CA GLN A 127 -3.86 -9.50 -11.06
C GLN A 127 -4.12 -8.26 -10.17
N SER A 128 -5.42 -8.00 -9.96
CA SER A 128 -5.96 -7.05 -8.98
C SER A 128 -6.79 -7.86 -7.99
N ASN A 129 -6.25 -8.10 -6.83
CA ASN A 129 -6.77 -9.09 -5.88
C ASN A 129 -7.17 -8.49 -4.52
N GLU A 130 -7.32 -7.17 -4.43
CA GLU A 130 -7.75 -6.44 -3.25
C GLU A 130 -9.09 -6.92 -2.70
N ALA A 131 -10.01 -7.33 -3.58
CA ALA A 131 -11.33 -7.83 -3.21
C ALA A 131 -11.29 -9.11 -2.34
N TRP A 132 -10.22 -9.91 -2.43
CA TRP A 132 -10.08 -11.12 -1.60
C TRP A 132 -10.00 -10.83 -0.11
N PHE A 133 -9.54 -9.65 0.26
CA PHE A 133 -9.35 -9.25 1.66
C PHE A 133 -10.52 -8.46 2.23
N PHE A 134 -11.46 -8.05 1.39
CA PHE A 134 -12.62 -7.24 1.80
C PHE A 134 -13.53 -7.97 2.78
N HIS A 135 -13.62 -9.29 2.68
CA HIS A 135 -14.43 -10.13 3.55
C HIS A 135 -13.71 -10.58 4.82
N VAL A 136 -12.51 -10.04 5.08
CA VAL A 136 -11.69 -10.48 6.22
C VAL A 136 -11.68 -9.40 7.30
N PRO A 137 -12.52 -9.52 8.35
CA PRO A 137 -12.48 -8.58 9.47
C PRO A 137 -11.11 -8.57 10.15
N GLY A 138 -10.65 -7.39 10.55
CA GLY A 138 -9.36 -7.19 11.20
C GLY A 138 -8.24 -6.71 10.28
N LEU A 139 -8.48 -6.63 8.96
CA LEU A 139 -7.56 -6.02 8.00
C LEU A 139 -8.00 -4.60 7.65
N LYS A 140 -7.03 -3.74 7.36
CA LYS A 140 -7.25 -2.47 6.65
C LYS A 140 -6.73 -2.62 5.22
N ILE A 141 -7.39 -1.97 4.26
CA ILE A 141 -7.02 -2.04 2.83
C ILE A 141 -6.83 -0.63 2.32
N VAL A 142 -5.60 -0.32 1.90
CA VAL A 142 -5.19 1.00 1.41
C VAL A 142 -4.78 0.88 -0.06
N TYR A 143 -5.23 1.82 -0.88
CA TYR A 143 -4.96 1.81 -2.31
C TYR A 143 -4.88 3.24 -2.87
N PRO A 144 -3.76 3.95 -2.70
CA PRO A 144 -3.62 5.33 -3.15
C PRO A 144 -3.63 5.47 -4.67
N ALA A 145 -4.15 6.60 -5.16
CA ALA A 145 -4.12 6.98 -6.57
C ALA A 145 -3.06 8.04 -6.89
N PHE A 146 -2.66 8.88 -5.94
CA PHE A 146 -1.76 10.01 -6.14
C PHE A 146 -0.45 9.88 -5.34
N PRO A 147 0.65 10.53 -5.78
CA PRO A 147 1.95 10.43 -5.11
C PRO A 147 1.96 10.94 -3.66
N ASP A 148 1.27 12.04 -3.37
CA ASP A 148 1.13 12.59 -2.03
C ASP A 148 0.40 11.61 -1.10
N ASP A 149 -0.69 11.03 -1.57
CA ASP A 149 -1.44 10.03 -0.83
C ASP A 149 -0.65 8.72 -0.67
N ALA A 150 0.13 8.31 -1.68
CA ALA A 150 0.98 7.13 -1.58
C ALA A 150 2.01 7.26 -0.46
N LYS A 151 2.65 8.42 -0.31
CA LYS A 151 3.57 8.68 0.81
C LYS A 151 2.83 8.78 2.14
N GLY A 152 1.78 9.60 2.21
CA GLY A 152 1.05 9.87 3.45
C GLY A 152 0.34 8.66 4.02
N LEU A 153 -0.32 7.87 3.17
CA LEU A 153 -1.00 6.63 3.56
C LEU A 153 -0.01 5.52 3.94
N LEU A 154 1.18 5.45 3.32
CA LEU A 154 2.21 4.49 3.72
C LEU A 154 2.75 4.84 5.11
N ASN A 155 3.02 6.11 5.38
CA ASN A 155 3.43 6.58 6.70
C ASN A 155 2.37 6.27 7.76
N GLU A 156 1.08 6.49 7.46
CA GLU A 156 -0.02 6.14 8.37
C GLU A 156 -0.15 4.63 8.55
N SER A 157 0.03 3.85 7.48
CA SER A 157 0.01 2.39 7.57
C SER A 157 1.11 1.84 8.46
N ILE A 158 2.31 2.43 8.44
CA ILE A 158 3.42 2.08 9.34
C ILE A 158 3.12 2.51 10.78
N ASN A 159 2.37 3.60 10.97
CA ASN A 159 1.97 4.10 12.28
C ASN A 159 0.87 3.24 12.93
N ASP A 160 -0.02 2.68 12.14
CA ASP A 160 -1.19 1.90 12.60
C ASP A 160 -0.78 0.59 13.30
N PRO A 161 -1.37 0.27 14.46
CA PRO A 161 -1.07 -0.98 15.17
C PRO A 161 -1.80 -2.21 14.62
N ASN A 162 -2.58 -2.06 13.54
CA ASN A 162 -3.33 -3.15 12.90
C ASN A 162 -2.70 -3.52 11.55
N PRO A 163 -2.99 -4.73 11.03
CA PRO A 163 -2.46 -5.13 9.74
C PRO A 163 -3.08 -4.33 8.60
N VAL A 164 -2.21 -3.77 7.75
CA VAL A 164 -2.60 -2.97 6.59
C VAL A 164 -2.15 -3.67 5.31
N MET A 165 -3.11 -3.96 4.44
CA MET A 165 -2.89 -4.43 3.08
C MET A 165 -2.70 -3.21 2.19
N TYR A 166 -1.47 -2.90 1.80
CA TYR A 166 -1.11 -1.70 1.07
C TYR A 166 -0.90 -2.03 -0.41
N PHE A 167 -1.87 -1.71 -1.25
CA PHE A 167 -1.85 -1.95 -2.68
C PHE A 167 -1.25 -0.77 -3.45
N GLU A 168 -0.40 -1.06 -4.42
CA GLU A 168 0.29 -0.08 -5.26
C GLU A 168 0.11 -0.44 -6.73
N HIS A 169 -0.67 0.35 -7.50
CA HIS A 169 -0.88 0.01 -8.90
C HIS A 169 0.38 0.25 -9.73
N LYS A 170 0.95 -0.82 -10.29
CA LYS A 170 2.23 -0.78 -11.04
C LYS A 170 2.23 0.18 -12.23
N ALA A 171 1.09 0.34 -12.92
CA ALA A 171 0.99 1.29 -14.02
C ALA A 171 1.21 2.74 -13.57
N LEU A 172 0.92 3.09 -12.30
CA LEU A 172 1.12 4.44 -11.78
C LEU A 172 2.57 4.73 -11.41
N TYR A 173 3.41 3.73 -11.20
CA TYR A 173 4.75 3.89 -10.65
C TYR A 173 5.59 4.96 -11.34
N ARG A 174 5.56 5.01 -12.68
CA ARG A 174 6.38 5.92 -13.48
C ARG A 174 5.57 6.79 -14.45
N SER A 175 4.25 6.59 -14.51
CA SER A 175 3.37 7.31 -15.42
C SER A 175 2.83 8.61 -14.85
N ILE A 176 2.82 8.74 -13.51
CA ILE A 176 2.32 9.93 -12.84
C ILE A 176 3.37 10.54 -11.91
N SER A 177 3.30 11.85 -11.78
CA SER A 177 4.07 12.66 -10.83
C SER A 177 3.16 13.69 -10.17
N GLY A 178 3.54 14.17 -9.00
CA GLY A 178 2.79 15.20 -8.28
C GLY A 178 3.63 15.90 -7.22
N THR A 179 3.08 16.96 -6.67
CA THR A 179 3.68 17.67 -5.55
C THR A 179 3.54 16.83 -4.29
N VAL A 180 4.67 16.50 -3.66
CA VAL A 180 4.74 15.74 -2.43
C VAL A 180 5.54 16.53 -1.41
N PRO A 181 4.99 16.82 -0.21
CA PRO A 181 5.74 17.48 0.86
C PRO A 181 7.00 16.68 1.23
N GLU A 182 8.11 17.39 1.49
CA GLU A 182 9.38 16.76 1.87
C GLU A 182 9.35 16.24 3.30
N GLU A 183 8.70 16.97 4.20
CA GLU A 183 8.55 16.60 5.61
C GLU A 183 7.75 15.31 5.79
N TYR A 184 7.85 14.75 7.00
CA TYR A 184 7.01 13.61 7.40
C TYR A 184 5.57 14.09 7.62
N TYR A 185 4.63 13.40 7.02
CA TYR A 185 3.19 13.57 7.24
C TYR A 185 2.46 12.24 7.06
N THR A 186 1.24 12.18 7.55
CA THR A 186 0.33 11.05 7.36
C THR A 186 -0.94 11.51 6.66
N THR A 187 -1.57 10.59 5.94
CA THR A 187 -2.92 10.74 5.38
C THR A 187 -3.83 9.78 6.12
N GLU A 188 -4.94 10.27 6.65
CA GLU A 188 -5.85 9.48 7.48
C GLU A 188 -6.46 8.30 6.71
N ILE A 189 -6.32 7.09 7.27
CA ILE A 189 -6.97 5.88 6.77
C ILE A 189 -8.47 5.97 7.05
N GLY A 190 -9.30 5.69 6.05
CA GLY A 190 -10.76 5.77 6.15
C GLY A 190 -11.34 7.12 5.71
N LYS A 191 -10.52 7.98 5.09
CA LYS A 191 -10.97 9.26 4.52
C LYS A 191 -10.74 9.30 3.00
N ALA A 192 -11.81 9.52 2.25
CA ALA A 192 -11.78 9.72 0.80
C ALA A 192 -11.33 11.14 0.43
N LYS A 193 -11.02 11.34 -0.84
CA LYS A 193 -10.62 12.64 -1.43
C LYS A 193 -11.59 12.99 -2.54
N LEU A 194 -12.24 14.14 -2.43
CA LEU A 194 -12.97 14.72 -3.55
C LEU A 194 -11.93 15.30 -4.53
N VAL A 195 -11.74 14.62 -5.64
CA VAL A 195 -10.75 15.00 -6.67
C VAL A 195 -11.32 16.06 -7.60
N ARG A 196 -12.62 15.96 -7.91
CA ARG A 196 -13.36 16.91 -8.75
C ARG A 196 -14.77 17.06 -8.22
N GLN A 197 -15.34 18.24 -8.32
CA GLN A 197 -16.71 18.52 -7.94
C GLN A 197 -17.60 18.72 -9.16
N GLY A 198 -18.80 18.16 -9.14
CA GLY A 198 -19.83 18.28 -10.19
C GLY A 198 -21.24 18.11 -9.62
N ASN A 199 -22.24 18.04 -10.52
CA ASN A 199 -23.65 18.07 -10.09
C ASN A 199 -24.54 17.00 -10.75
N ASP A 200 -24.08 16.31 -11.79
CA ASP A 200 -24.94 15.41 -12.58
C ASP A 200 -24.80 13.95 -12.16
N VAL A 201 -23.56 13.54 -11.79
CA VAL A 201 -23.24 12.15 -11.45
C VAL A 201 -22.04 12.09 -10.51
N SER A 202 -21.98 11.09 -9.63
CA SER A 202 -20.81 10.82 -8.79
C SER A 202 -20.08 9.58 -9.32
N ILE A 203 -18.76 9.72 -9.54
CA ILE A 203 -17.85 8.63 -9.90
C ILE A 203 -17.01 8.33 -8.67
N ILE A 204 -17.15 7.12 -8.14
CA ILE A 204 -16.42 6.66 -6.96
C ILE A 204 -15.44 5.59 -7.42
N SER A 205 -14.15 5.80 -7.18
CA SER A 205 -13.11 4.91 -7.66
C SER A 205 -11.88 4.91 -6.74
N TYR A 206 -10.83 4.18 -7.11
CA TYR A 206 -9.55 4.11 -6.41
C TYR A 206 -8.41 3.76 -7.37
N GLY A 207 -7.18 4.03 -6.96
CA GLY A 207 -5.98 3.67 -7.72
C GLY A 207 -6.02 4.15 -9.16
N LEU A 208 -5.72 3.27 -10.11
CA LEU A 208 -5.72 3.61 -11.55
C LEU A 208 -7.09 4.05 -12.08
N GLY A 209 -8.19 3.54 -11.51
CA GLY A 209 -9.54 3.89 -11.93
C GLY A 209 -9.86 5.38 -11.76
N VAL A 210 -9.25 6.05 -10.79
CA VAL A 210 -9.37 7.52 -10.61
C VAL A 210 -8.79 8.25 -11.81
N HIS A 211 -7.64 7.83 -12.31
CA HIS A 211 -6.99 8.43 -13.48
C HIS A 211 -7.77 8.21 -14.77
N TRP A 212 -8.38 7.03 -14.94
CA TRP A 212 -9.28 6.78 -16.07
C TRP A 212 -10.50 7.71 -16.04
N ALA A 213 -11.07 7.91 -14.86
CA ALA A 213 -12.19 8.84 -14.71
C ALA A 213 -11.77 10.28 -15.00
N MET A 214 -10.61 10.71 -14.51
CA MET A 214 -10.06 12.03 -14.83
C MET A 214 -9.90 12.23 -16.35
N ASP A 215 -9.27 11.28 -17.02
CA ASP A 215 -9.05 11.32 -18.47
C ASP A 215 -10.37 11.42 -19.28
N VAL A 216 -11.40 10.71 -18.83
CA VAL A 216 -12.74 10.77 -19.45
C VAL A 216 -13.37 12.13 -19.23
N LEU A 217 -13.34 12.64 -18.01
CA LEU A 217 -13.95 13.94 -17.65
C LEU A 217 -13.23 15.11 -18.36
N ASP A 218 -11.91 15.05 -18.50
CA ASP A 218 -11.15 16.09 -19.21
C ASP A 218 -11.44 16.11 -20.71
N LYS A 219 -11.72 14.95 -21.32
CA LYS A 219 -12.12 14.82 -22.72
C LYS A 219 -13.60 15.17 -22.97
N ASN A 220 -14.42 15.18 -21.91
CA ASN A 220 -15.85 15.43 -21.99
C ASN A 220 -16.29 16.52 -20.98
N PRO A 221 -15.91 17.79 -21.19
CA PRO A 221 -16.14 18.86 -20.22
C PRO A 221 -17.63 19.20 -20.01
N SER A 222 -18.53 18.68 -20.82
CA SER A 222 -19.98 18.78 -20.62
C SER A 222 -20.53 17.87 -19.53
N ILE A 223 -19.74 16.89 -19.06
CA ILE A 223 -20.13 16.02 -17.94
C ILE A 223 -19.71 16.69 -16.63
N SER A 224 -20.71 17.09 -15.85
CA SER A 224 -20.50 17.66 -14.51
C SER A 224 -20.53 16.54 -13.47
N ALA A 225 -19.36 16.01 -13.09
CA ALA A 225 -19.27 14.86 -12.19
C ALA A 225 -18.47 15.17 -10.93
N ASP A 226 -18.95 14.68 -9.78
CA ASP A 226 -18.07 14.43 -8.66
C ASP A 226 -17.13 13.26 -8.99
N LEU A 227 -15.85 13.40 -8.65
CA LEU A 227 -14.92 12.28 -8.68
C LEU A 227 -14.34 12.10 -7.28
N VAL A 228 -14.64 10.97 -6.68
CA VAL A 228 -14.19 10.59 -5.34
C VAL A 228 -13.14 9.49 -5.45
N ASP A 229 -11.93 9.77 -4.95
CA ASP A 229 -10.91 8.75 -4.69
C ASP A 229 -11.10 8.19 -3.28
N LEU A 230 -11.43 6.90 -3.18
CA LEU A 230 -11.63 6.24 -1.89
C LEU A 230 -10.36 6.19 -1.05
N ARG A 231 -9.14 6.17 -1.64
CA ARG A 231 -7.85 6.03 -0.94
C ARG A 231 -7.74 4.75 -0.10
N THR A 232 -8.80 4.43 0.64
CA THR A 232 -8.92 3.25 1.49
C THR A 232 -10.20 2.51 1.18
N LEU A 233 -10.07 1.20 1.00
CA LEU A 233 -11.20 0.35 0.67
C LEU A 233 -11.82 -0.25 1.93
N LEU A 234 -11.00 -0.41 3.00
CA LEU A 234 -11.45 -0.88 4.29
C LEU A 234 -10.60 -0.26 5.41
N PRO A 235 -11.18 0.53 6.34
CA PRO A 235 -12.54 1.07 6.27
C PRO A 235 -12.67 2.09 5.11
N TRP A 236 -13.84 2.18 4.50
CA TRP A 236 -14.13 3.21 3.50
C TRP A 236 -14.84 4.41 4.13
N ASP A 237 -14.69 5.57 3.53
CA ASP A 237 -15.30 6.83 4.02
C ASP A 237 -16.78 6.89 3.66
N ARG A 238 -17.59 6.38 4.56
CA ARG A 238 -19.05 6.33 4.38
C ARG A 238 -19.69 7.73 4.31
N GLU A 239 -19.17 8.68 5.07
CA GLU A 239 -19.73 10.02 5.15
C GLU A 239 -19.54 10.81 3.85
N THR A 240 -18.37 10.63 3.20
CA THR A 240 -18.09 11.30 1.93
C THR A 240 -18.82 10.64 0.75
N VAL A 241 -19.10 9.33 0.83
CA VAL A 241 -19.66 8.56 -0.28
C VAL A 241 -21.19 8.54 -0.29
N LEU A 242 -21.87 8.62 0.87
CA LEU A 242 -23.31 8.55 1.04
C LEU A 242 -23.93 9.88 1.44
#